data_19473468a20e3e8ab672119be003eb8a
#
_entry.id   19473468a20e3e8ab672119be003eb8a
#
_cell.length_a   1.000
_cell.length_b   1.000
_cell.length_c   1.000
_cell.angle_alpha   90.00
_cell.angle_beta   90.00
_cell.angle_gamma   90.00
#
_symmetry.space_group_name_H-M   'P 1'
#
loop_
_entity.id
_entity.type
_entity.pdbx_description
1 polymer ?
#
loop_
_entity_poly.entity_id
_entity_poly.type
_entity_poly.pdbx_seq_one_letter_code
_entity_poly.pdbx_strand_id
1 'polypeptide(L)'
;MAETKTVTLRTRQIKNGMLSFYLDYYPGYREQETMKTIRHEGLNIYIYANPKNQRERDFNTAMYEKAEAIRCRRFEAIVNERYDFFDKRKFKADFIEHYRQELPKHDQKWGFVFLHFNNFVHGKCAFEDIDVELCNKFRTYLLSANQLRHPDRKVTRNSASGYWSTFRGFLKILYRKRLIKINVNDYLEKIETEDVIKDYLNVEELFALAETPCKKPVLKTASLFSCLTSLRLGDILSLRWEEIVDFAAGGKCVHTICEKTKTEDIIPISDEALQLIGYSPKKRGRVFEGLKRSWVQQPMKEWIRSAGITKHITFHSYRRTFATLQGAAGTDIRTIQSMMAHKSITTTQRYMKVVDSNKREASTKITLKRKG
;
A
#
# COMPACT_ATOMS: atom_id res chain seq x y z
N MET A 1 -9.93 -10.35 -41.32
CA MET A 1 -11.26 -11.03 -41.19
C MET A 1 -12.35 -9.97 -41.21
N ALA A 2 -13.48 -10.27 -41.90
CA ALA A 2 -14.59 -9.33 -41.91
C ALA A 2 -15.20 -9.24 -40.50
N GLU A 3 -15.37 -8.02 -40.00
CA GLU A 3 -15.93 -7.75 -38.66
C GLU A 3 -17.45 -7.79 -38.72
N THR A 4 -18.11 -8.36 -37.69
CA THR A 4 -19.57 -8.39 -37.57
C THR A 4 -20.13 -6.97 -37.58
N LYS A 5 -20.98 -6.67 -38.59
CA LYS A 5 -21.58 -5.33 -38.78
C LYS A 5 -22.98 -5.23 -38.20
N THR A 6 -23.71 -6.34 -38.19
CA THR A 6 -25.10 -6.38 -37.72
C THR A 6 -25.40 -7.61 -36.88
N VAL A 7 -26.30 -7.48 -35.94
CA VAL A 7 -26.94 -8.56 -35.20
C VAL A 7 -28.44 -8.44 -35.39
N THR A 8 -29.01 -9.37 -36.10
CA THR A 8 -30.44 -9.36 -36.47
C THR A 8 -31.18 -10.44 -35.72
N LEU A 9 -32.33 -10.09 -35.10
CA LEU A 9 -33.23 -11.06 -34.50
C LEU A 9 -34.08 -11.69 -35.62
N ARG A 10 -34.03 -13.01 -35.69
CA ARG A 10 -34.79 -13.78 -36.67
C ARG A 10 -35.54 -14.91 -36.02
N THR A 11 -36.55 -15.44 -36.71
CA THR A 11 -37.32 -16.60 -36.31
C THR A 11 -37.16 -17.73 -37.30
N ARG A 12 -37.23 -18.97 -36.79
CA ARG A 12 -37.33 -20.18 -37.64
C ARG A 12 -38.49 -21.03 -37.15
N GLN A 13 -39.16 -21.67 -38.07
CA GLN A 13 -40.26 -22.57 -37.79
C GLN A 13 -39.74 -23.85 -37.10
N ILE A 14 -40.43 -24.27 -36.06
CA ILE A 14 -40.19 -25.53 -35.35
C ILE A 14 -41.44 -26.37 -35.31
N LYS A 15 -41.33 -27.63 -34.87
CA LYS A 15 -42.51 -28.53 -34.69
C LYS A 15 -43.56 -27.89 -33.79
N ASN A 16 -44.82 -28.30 -33.93
CA ASN A 16 -45.96 -27.86 -33.13
C ASN A 16 -46.45 -26.45 -33.36
N GLY A 17 -46.26 -25.84 -34.53
CA GLY A 17 -46.83 -24.52 -34.91
C GLY A 17 -46.19 -23.34 -34.11
N MET A 18 -45.00 -23.50 -33.62
CA MET A 18 -44.23 -22.47 -32.96
C MET A 18 -43.05 -21.97 -33.79
N LEU A 19 -42.60 -20.77 -33.47
CA LEU A 19 -41.38 -20.18 -33.99
C LEU A 19 -40.35 -20.06 -32.87
N SER A 20 -39.05 -20.32 -33.19
CA SER A 20 -37.93 -20.13 -32.30
C SER A 20 -37.12 -18.91 -32.71
N PHE A 21 -36.79 -18.05 -31.76
CA PHE A 21 -35.89 -16.93 -32.01
C PHE A 21 -34.43 -17.36 -32.05
N TYR A 22 -33.67 -16.72 -32.96
CA TYR A 22 -32.22 -16.80 -33.04
C TYR A 22 -31.62 -15.47 -33.47
N LEU A 23 -30.33 -15.24 -33.11
CA LEU A 23 -29.54 -14.13 -33.60
C LEU A 23 -28.77 -14.53 -34.83
N ASP A 24 -28.80 -13.68 -35.85
CA ASP A 24 -28.01 -13.81 -37.12
C ASP A 24 -26.96 -12.71 -37.09
N TYR A 25 -25.68 -13.13 -37.09
CA TYR A 25 -24.52 -12.26 -37.05
C TYR A 25 -23.96 -12.12 -38.46
N TYR A 26 -23.84 -10.88 -38.98
CA TYR A 26 -23.29 -10.67 -40.31
C TYR A 26 -22.22 -9.59 -40.34
N PRO A 27 -21.00 -9.93 -40.85
CA PRO A 27 -20.47 -11.28 -40.98
C PRO A 27 -20.37 -11.95 -39.57
N GLY A 28 -20.27 -13.28 -39.55
CA GLY A 28 -20.17 -14.03 -38.29
C GLY A 28 -18.96 -13.59 -37.43
N TYR A 29 -19.08 -13.68 -36.11
CA TYR A 29 -17.97 -13.38 -35.21
C TYR A 29 -17.19 -14.65 -34.81
N ARG A 30 -15.92 -14.48 -34.44
CA ARG A 30 -15.07 -15.57 -34.01
C ARG A 30 -15.04 -15.59 -32.48
N GLU A 31 -15.53 -16.68 -31.91
CA GLU A 31 -15.49 -16.90 -30.46
C GLU A 31 -14.05 -17.11 -29.98
N GLN A 32 -13.60 -16.37 -28.98
CA GLN A 32 -12.19 -16.38 -28.53
C GLN A 32 -11.78 -17.70 -27.88
N GLU A 33 -12.70 -18.37 -27.17
CA GLU A 33 -12.39 -19.62 -26.47
C GLU A 33 -12.32 -20.82 -27.42
N THR A 34 -13.24 -20.94 -28.35
CA THR A 34 -13.34 -22.09 -29.25
C THR A 34 -12.69 -21.86 -30.61
N MET A 35 -12.34 -20.61 -30.93
CA MET A 35 -11.84 -20.16 -32.23
C MET A 35 -12.81 -20.43 -33.40
N LYS A 36 -14.05 -20.81 -33.13
CA LYS A 36 -15.08 -21.07 -34.14
C LYS A 36 -15.76 -19.78 -34.60
N THR A 37 -16.13 -19.75 -35.85
CA THR A 37 -16.94 -18.65 -36.38
C THR A 37 -18.41 -18.96 -36.12
N ILE A 38 -19.05 -18.14 -35.31
CA ILE A 38 -20.48 -18.22 -34.99
C ILE A 38 -21.22 -17.26 -35.88
N ARG A 39 -22.22 -17.76 -36.60
CA ARG A 39 -23.11 -16.99 -37.43
C ARG A 39 -24.54 -16.94 -36.87
N HIS A 40 -24.98 -17.99 -36.23
CA HIS A 40 -26.30 -18.07 -35.63
C HIS A 40 -26.25 -18.52 -34.17
N GLU A 41 -26.97 -17.84 -33.31
CA GLU A 41 -27.12 -18.18 -31.89
C GLU A 41 -28.59 -18.36 -31.55
N GLY A 42 -29.00 -19.58 -31.14
CA GLY A 42 -30.37 -19.86 -30.73
C GLY A 42 -30.63 -19.27 -29.32
N LEU A 43 -31.77 -18.58 -29.16
CA LEU A 43 -32.09 -17.93 -27.89
C LEU A 43 -32.89 -18.82 -26.91
N ASN A 44 -33.41 -19.96 -27.40
CA ASN A 44 -34.35 -20.81 -26.63
C ASN A 44 -35.61 -20.06 -26.20
N ILE A 45 -36.05 -19.08 -27.00
CA ILE A 45 -37.27 -18.33 -26.80
C ILE A 45 -38.18 -18.69 -27.96
N TYR A 46 -39.45 -18.96 -27.64
CA TYR A 46 -40.42 -19.49 -28.58
C TYR A 46 -41.68 -18.62 -28.56
N ILE A 47 -42.36 -18.52 -29.73
CA ILE A 47 -43.62 -17.83 -29.93
C ILE A 47 -44.58 -18.66 -30.76
N TYR A 48 -45.87 -18.38 -30.63
CA TYR A 48 -46.88 -19.00 -31.47
C TYR A 48 -46.78 -18.43 -32.90
N ALA A 49 -46.72 -19.32 -33.92
CA ALA A 49 -46.66 -18.89 -35.33
C ALA A 49 -47.99 -18.19 -35.76
N ASN A 50 -49.13 -18.72 -35.27
CA ASN A 50 -50.46 -18.21 -35.53
C ASN A 50 -51.22 -18.09 -34.23
N PRO A 51 -51.09 -16.98 -33.48
CA PRO A 51 -51.78 -16.81 -32.19
C PRO A 51 -53.32 -16.67 -32.38
N LYS A 52 -54.05 -17.55 -31.67
CA LYS A 52 -55.53 -17.66 -31.83
C LYS A 52 -56.33 -16.76 -30.90
N ASN A 53 -55.78 -16.32 -29.81
CA ASN A 53 -56.45 -15.50 -28.79
C ASN A 53 -55.53 -14.38 -28.28
N GLN A 54 -56.11 -13.46 -27.48
CA GLN A 54 -55.36 -12.31 -26.95
C GLN A 54 -54.21 -12.73 -26.06
N ARG A 55 -54.40 -13.77 -25.22
CA ARG A 55 -53.34 -14.30 -24.33
C ARG A 55 -52.12 -14.79 -25.07
N GLU A 56 -52.29 -15.44 -26.20
CA GLU A 56 -51.20 -15.90 -27.05
C GLU A 56 -50.47 -14.74 -27.74
N ARG A 57 -51.21 -13.67 -28.11
CA ARG A 57 -50.63 -12.42 -28.66
C ARG A 57 -49.80 -11.69 -27.60
N ASP A 58 -50.34 -11.53 -26.39
CA ASP A 58 -49.62 -10.89 -25.28
C ASP A 58 -48.36 -11.68 -24.92
N PHE A 59 -48.44 -13.00 -24.90
CA PHE A 59 -47.27 -13.89 -24.72
C PHE A 59 -46.23 -13.67 -25.81
N ASN A 60 -46.62 -13.61 -27.09
CA ASN A 60 -45.69 -13.37 -28.21
C ASN A 60 -45.01 -12.01 -28.07
N THR A 61 -45.74 -10.96 -27.68
CA THR A 61 -45.19 -9.63 -27.44
C THR A 61 -44.12 -9.65 -26.35
N ALA A 62 -44.42 -10.25 -25.20
CA ALA A 62 -43.45 -10.35 -24.08
C ALA A 62 -42.20 -11.15 -24.47
N MET A 63 -42.38 -12.23 -25.25
CA MET A 63 -41.24 -13.05 -25.71
C MET A 63 -40.41 -12.33 -26.77
N TYR A 64 -41.05 -11.53 -27.64
CA TYR A 64 -40.31 -10.68 -28.60
C TYR A 64 -39.50 -9.60 -27.89
N GLU A 65 -40.06 -8.90 -26.92
CA GLU A 65 -39.36 -7.89 -26.10
C GLU A 65 -38.14 -8.51 -25.39
N LYS A 66 -38.32 -9.70 -24.83
CA LYS A 66 -37.23 -10.45 -24.19
C LYS A 66 -36.11 -10.81 -25.18
N ALA A 67 -36.45 -11.29 -26.36
CA ALA A 67 -35.49 -11.64 -27.42
C ALA A 67 -34.76 -10.39 -27.95
N GLU A 68 -35.47 -9.29 -28.11
CA GLU A 68 -34.91 -8.02 -28.54
C GLU A 68 -33.95 -7.41 -27.50
N ALA A 69 -34.27 -7.52 -26.23
CA ALA A 69 -33.35 -7.12 -25.15
C ALA A 69 -32.05 -7.93 -25.18
N ILE A 70 -32.09 -9.22 -25.50
CA ILE A 70 -30.90 -10.07 -25.68
C ILE A 70 -30.13 -9.63 -26.92
N ARG A 71 -30.82 -9.36 -28.04
CA ARG A 71 -30.19 -8.86 -29.27
C ARG A 71 -29.42 -7.57 -29.02
N CYS A 72 -30.04 -6.60 -28.32
CA CYS A 72 -29.40 -5.33 -28.00
C CYS A 72 -28.13 -5.55 -27.16
N ARG A 73 -28.17 -6.39 -26.12
CA ARG A 73 -27.00 -6.71 -25.28
C ARG A 73 -25.86 -7.37 -26.11
N ARG A 74 -26.21 -8.29 -27.02
CA ARG A 74 -25.22 -8.93 -27.89
C ARG A 74 -24.62 -7.97 -28.90
N PHE A 75 -25.43 -7.12 -29.50
CA PHE A 75 -24.95 -6.07 -30.39
C PHE A 75 -24.05 -5.09 -29.65
N GLU A 76 -24.46 -4.64 -28.46
CA GLU A 76 -23.67 -3.76 -27.61
C GLU A 76 -22.32 -4.41 -27.21
N ALA A 77 -22.31 -5.68 -26.86
CA ALA A 77 -21.08 -6.42 -26.57
C ALA A 77 -20.15 -6.47 -27.77
N ILE A 78 -20.67 -6.77 -28.99
CA ILE A 78 -19.89 -6.82 -30.23
C ILE A 78 -19.41 -5.42 -30.62
N VAL A 79 -20.25 -4.40 -30.46
CA VAL A 79 -19.87 -3.00 -30.71
C VAL A 79 -18.80 -2.57 -29.70
N ASN A 80 -18.93 -2.95 -28.43
CA ASN A 80 -17.94 -2.67 -27.41
C ASN A 80 -16.61 -3.41 -27.64
N GLU A 81 -16.66 -4.66 -28.13
CA GLU A 81 -15.45 -5.38 -28.60
C GLU A 81 -14.87 -4.76 -29.88
N ARG A 82 -15.72 -4.27 -30.76
CA ARG A 82 -15.33 -3.72 -32.08
C ARG A 82 -14.81 -2.30 -32.00
N TYR A 83 -15.46 -1.47 -31.24
CA TYR A 83 -15.04 -0.09 -30.99
C TYR A 83 -14.19 -0.02 -29.76
N ASP A 84 -13.70 -1.24 -29.39
CA ASP A 84 -12.85 -1.35 -28.26
C ASP A 84 -12.67 0.04 -27.62
N PHE A 85 -13.44 0.37 -26.56
CA PHE A 85 -13.23 1.63 -25.82
C PHE A 85 -11.78 1.71 -25.35
N PHE A 86 -11.03 0.69 -25.66
CA PHE A 86 -9.59 0.61 -25.68
C PHE A 86 -9.11 0.97 -27.09
N ASP A 87 -8.74 2.20 -27.28
CA ASP A 87 -8.07 2.67 -28.48
C ASP A 87 -6.84 1.77 -28.75
N LYS A 88 -6.88 0.96 -29.82
CA LYS A 88 -5.78 0.05 -30.20
C LYS A 88 -4.44 0.79 -30.29
N ARG A 89 -4.44 2.08 -30.59
CA ARG A 89 -3.24 2.92 -30.59
C ARG A 89 -2.68 3.13 -29.19
N LYS A 90 -3.55 3.22 -28.17
CA LYS A 90 -3.13 3.35 -26.77
C LYS A 90 -2.48 2.09 -26.23
N PHE A 91 -2.90 0.90 -26.67
CA PHE A 91 -2.26 -0.36 -26.28
C PHE A 91 -0.88 -0.55 -26.85
N LYS A 92 -0.65 -0.07 -28.08
CA LYS A 92 0.65 -0.07 -28.73
C LYS A 92 1.54 1.09 -28.29
N ALA A 93 1.00 2.01 -27.48
CA ALA A 93 1.77 3.13 -26.95
C ALA A 93 2.84 2.63 -25.96
N ASP A 94 3.90 3.38 -25.84
CA ASP A 94 5.04 3.07 -25.00
C ASP A 94 4.68 3.20 -23.51
N PHE A 95 4.65 2.08 -22.81
CA PHE A 95 4.42 2.01 -21.35
C PHE A 95 5.56 2.67 -20.59
N ILE A 96 6.81 2.52 -21.02
CA ILE A 96 7.99 3.08 -20.36
C ILE A 96 7.92 4.61 -20.37
N GLU A 97 7.58 5.20 -21.49
CA GLU A 97 7.43 6.65 -21.60
C GLU A 97 6.26 7.16 -20.75
N HIS A 98 5.13 6.46 -20.75
CA HIS A 98 4.00 6.80 -19.89
C HIS A 98 4.38 6.72 -18.41
N TYR A 99 5.11 5.67 -17.99
CA TYR A 99 5.57 5.53 -16.61
C TYR A 99 6.49 6.69 -16.23
N ARG A 100 7.42 7.07 -17.11
CA ARG A 100 8.33 8.20 -16.91
C ARG A 100 7.58 9.51 -16.68
N GLN A 101 6.51 9.76 -17.44
CA GLN A 101 5.66 10.95 -17.30
C GLN A 101 4.86 10.99 -15.99
N GLU A 102 4.57 9.83 -15.40
CA GLU A 102 3.89 9.77 -14.09
C GLU A 102 4.84 10.03 -12.91
N LEU A 103 6.17 9.79 -13.04
CA LEU A 103 7.14 9.90 -11.94
C LEU A 103 7.10 11.22 -11.16
N PRO A 104 6.98 12.41 -11.78
CA PRO A 104 6.96 13.67 -11.04
C PRO A 104 5.78 13.82 -10.07
N LYS A 105 4.73 13.02 -10.24
CA LYS A 105 3.52 13.05 -9.40
C LYS A 105 3.64 12.19 -8.14
N HIS A 106 4.74 11.45 -7.99
CA HIS A 106 4.91 10.43 -6.98
C HIS A 106 6.22 10.60 -6.19
N ASP A 107 6.39 9.78 -5.15
CA ASP A 107 7.60 9.78 -4.33
C ASP A 107 8.81 9.10 -5.01
N GLN A 108 9.99 9.25 -4.42
CA GLN A 108 11.24 8.69 -4.93
C GLN A 108 11.20 7.17 -5.15
N LYS A 109 10.35 6.46 -4.43
CA LYS A 109 10.21 5.01 -4.55
C LYS A 109 9.70 4.60 -5.93
N TRP A 110 8.81 5.39 -6.53
CA TRP A 110 8.34 5.16 -7.90
C TRP A 110 9.48 5.20 -8.91
N GLY A 111 10.43 6.11 -8.71
CA GLY A 111 11.65 6.19 -9.54
C GLY A 111 12.51 4.91 -9.45
N PHE A 112 12.68 4.34 -8.25
CA PHE A 112 13.39 3.07 -8.11
C PHE A 112 12.66 1.91 -8.79
N VAL A 113 11.34 1.85 -8.65
CA VAL A 113 10.53 0.82 -9.32
C VAL A 113 10.61 0.97 -10.84
N PHE A 114 10.49 2.19 -11.35
CA PHE A 114 10.66 2.49 -12.77
C PHE A 114 12.01 2.01 -13.30
N LEU A 115 13.11 2.35 -12.64
CA LEU A 115 14.45 1.95 -13.07
C LEU A 115 14.62 0.42 -13.07
N HIS A 116 14.11 -0.28 -12.05
CA HIS A 116 14.11 -1.74 -12.03
C HIS A 116 13.29 -2.34 -13.17
N PHE A 117 12.09 -1.80 -13.42
CA PHE A 117 11.24 -2.28 -14.50
C PHE A 117 11.84 -2.00 -15.87
N ASN A 118 12.35 -0.78 -16.07
CA ASN A 118 13.03 -0.39 -17.31
C ASN A 118 14.24 -1.27 -17.64
N ASN A 119 15.05 -1.60 -16.61
CA ASN A 119 16.18 -2.53 -16.78
C ASN A 119 15.69 -3.95 -17.12
N PHE A 120 14.62 -4.41 -16.48
CA PHE A 120 14.04 -5.73 -16.70
C PHE A 120 13.50 -5.91 -18.14
N VAL A 121 12.84 -4.89 -18.68
CA VAL A 121 12.30 -4.92 -20.06
C VAL A 121 13.27 -4.36 -21.10
N HIS A 122 14.51 -4.07 -20.73
CA HIS A 122 15.55 -3.49 -21.62
C HIS A 122 15.08 -2.22 -22.33
N GLY A 123 14.31 -1.37 -21.65
CA GLY A 123 13.86 -0.10 -22.14
C GLY A 123 12.69 -0.13 -23.13
N LYS A 124 12.09 -1.28 -23.38
CA LYS A 124 10.99 -1.46 -24.37
C LYS A 124 9.85 -2.24 -23.77
N CYS A 125 8.67 -1.63 -23.71
CA CYS A 125 7.44 -2.28 -23.27
C CYS A 125 6.24 -1.44 -23.75
N ALA A 126 5.30 -2.05 -24.43
CA ALA A 126 4.02 -1.44 -24.76
C ALA A 126 2.96 -1.80 -23.70
N PHE A 127 1.82 -1.11 -23.68
CA PHE A 127 0.74 -1.47 -22.76
C PHE A 127 0.17 -2.87 -23.05
N GLU A 128 0.20 -3.33 -24.30
CA GLU A 128 -0.27 -4.67 -24.68
C GLU A 128 0.61 -5.80 -24.13
N ASP A 129 1.88 -5.49 -23.80
CA ASP A 129 2.83 -6.46 -23.23
C ASP A 129 2.58 -6.67 -21.72
N ILE A 130 1.78 -5.79 -21.08
CA ILE A 130 1.50 -5.87 -19.65
C ILE A 130 0.45 -6.94 -19.39
N ASP A 131 0.90 -8.15 -19.21
CA ASP A 131 0.11 -9.32 -18.86
C ASP A 131 0.53 -9.94 -17.52
N VAL A 132 -0.13 -11.01 -17.11
CA VAL A 132 0.14 -11.73 -15.86
C VAL A 132 1.52 -12.38 -15.89
N GLU A 133 1.95 -12.88 -17.05
CA GLU A 133 3.23 -13.58 -17.21
C GLU A 133 4.41 -12.61 -17.07
N LEU A 134 4.39 -11.48 -17.79
CA LEU A 134 5.40 -10.43 -17.66
C LEU A 134 5.49 -9.91 -16.25
N CYS A 135 4.34 -9.65 -15.60
CA CYS A 135 4.29 -9.18 -14.23
C CYS A 135 4.91 -10.18 -13.24
N ASN A 136 4.64 -11.49 -13.38
CA ASN A 136 5.25 -12.52 -12.55
C ASN A 136 6.75 -12.66 -12.80
N LYS A 137 7.22 -12.54 -14.05
CA LYS A 137 8.65 -12.48 -14.38
C LYS A 137 9.32 -11.28 -13.71
N PHE A 138 8.68 -10.12 -13.72
CA PHE A 138 9.20 -8.93 -13.01
C PHE A 138 9.21 -9.12 -11.48
N ARG A 139 8.20 -9.78 -10.90
CA ARG A 139 8.19 -10.16 -9.48
C ARG A 139 9.41 -11.02 -9.13
N THR A 140 9.70 -12.02 -9.95
CA THR A 140 10.87 -12.91 -9.77
C THR A 140 12.18 -12.15 -9.94
N TYR A 141 12.27 -11.26 -10.93
CA TYR A 141 13.43 -10.38 -11.12
C TYR A 141 13.70 -9.55 -9.86
N LEU A 142 12.68 -8.92 -9.26
CA LEU A 142 12.84 -8.11 -8.05
C LEU A 142 13.43 -8.88 -6.86
N LEU A 143 13.14 -10.18 -6.74
CA LEU A 143 13.66 -11.05 -5.69
C LEU A 143 15.15 -11.39 -5.86
N SER A 144 15.67 -11.29 -7.07
CA SER A 144 17.07 -11.60 -7.41
C SER A 144 17.89 -10.38 -7.83
N ALA A 145 17.25 -9.23 -8.02
CA ALA A 145 17.88 -8.01 -8.51
C ALA A 145 18.95 -7.45 -7.56
N ASN A 146 19.93 -6.79 -8.13
CA ASN A 146 20.90 -5.99 -7.37
C ASN A 146 20.35 -4.59 -7.10
N GLN A 147 20.83 -3.94 -6.04
CA GLN A 147 20.49 -2.56 -5.73
C GLN A 147 21.06 -1.63 -6.81
N LEU A 148 20.29 -0.64 -7.26
CA LEU A 148 20.71 0.30 -8.30
C LEU A 148 21.90 1.18 -7.92
N ARG A 149 22.03 1.51 -6.61
CA ARG A 149 23.11 2.34 -6.10
C ARG A 149 24.32 1.54 -5.60
N HIS A 150 24.13 0.27 -5.31
CA HIS A 150 25.13 -0.66 -4.80
C HIS A 150 25.00 -2.00 -5.53
N PRO A 151 25.53 -2.09 -6.76
CA PRO A 151 25.37 -3.28 -7.62
C PRO A 151 25.96 -4.57 -7.03
N ASP A 152 26.85 -4.45 -6.05
CA ASP A 152 27.42 -5.52 -5.25
C ASP A 152 26.43 -6.14 -4.24
N ARG A 153 25.29 -5.51 -4.01
CA ARG A 153 24.31 -5.92 -3.00
C ARG A 153 22.96 -6.26 -3.62
N LYS A 154 22.35 -7.31 -3.12
CA LYS A 154 20.99 -7.69 -3.51
C LYS A 154 19.95 -6.74 -2.93
N VAL A 155 18.85 -6.56 -3.66
CA VAL A 155 17.64 -5.94 -3.11
C VAL A 155 17.13 -6.82 -1.97
N THR A 156 16.89 -6.24 -0.80
CA THR A 156 16.31 -7.00 0.33
C THR A 156 14.88 -7.42 0.01
N ARG A 157 14.44 -8.55 0.56
CA ARG A 157 13.08 -9.05 0.35
C ARG A 157 12.01 -8.02 0.70
N ASN A 158 12.21 -7.27 1.79
CA ASN A 158 11.30 -6.19 2.20
C ASN A 158 11.29 -5.01 1.21
N SER A 159 12.43 -4.68 0.60
CA SER A 159 12.50 -3.68 -0.47
C SER A 159 11.80 -4.17 -1.73
N ALA A 160 12.04 -5.43 -2.13
CA ALA A 160 11.37 -6.06 -3.26
C ALA A 160 9.84 -6.08 -3.07
N SER A 161 9.35 -6.46 -1.87
CA SER A 161 7.93 -6.40 -1.52
C SER A 161 7.37 -4.98 -1.65
N GLY A 162 8.13 -3.99 -1.16
CA GLY A 162 7.77 -2.58 -1.29
C GLY A 162 7.72 -2.09 -2.74
N TYR A 163 8.68 -2.47 -3.59
CA TYR A 163 8.71 -2.14 -5.02
C TYR A 163 7.57 -2.82 -5.76
N TRP A 164 7.36 -4.09 -5.50
CA TRP A 164 6.26 -4.86 -6.06
C TRP A 164 4.89 -4.28 -5.72
N SER A 165 4.67 -3.90 -4.45
CA SER A 165 3.43 -3.25 -4.02
C SER A 165 3.19 -1.91 -4.75
N THR A 166 4.24 -1.11 -4.97
CA THR A 166 4.16 0.14 -5.72
C THR A 166 3.81 -0.12 -7.18
N PHE A 167 4.45 -1.10 -7.83
CA PHE A 167 4.16 -1.49 -9.21
C PHE A 167 2.72 -1.98 -9.38
N ARG A 168 2.25 -2.85 -8.48
CA ARG A 168 0.85 -3.29 -8.45
C ARG A 168 -0.14 -2.14 -8.27
N GLY A 169 0.22 -1.15 -7.44
CA GLY A 169 -0.55 0.09 -7.30
C GLY A 169 -0.66 0.85 -8.62
N PHE A 170 0.43 0.92 -9.38
CA PHE A 170 0.43 1.54 -10.71
C PHE A 170 -0.44 0.77 -11.71
N LEU A 171 -0.32 -0.55 -11.79
CA LEU A 171 -1.19 -1.39 -12.62
C LEU A 171 -2.68 -1.15 -12.34
N LYS A 172 -3.05 -0.97 -11.06
CA LYS A 172 -4.43 -0.64 -10.68
C LYS A 172 -4.88 0.73 -11.22
N ILE A 173 -3.98 1.71 -11.23
CA ILE A 173 -4.26 3.04 -11.83
C ILE A 173 -4.45 2.89 -13.34
N LEU A 174 -3.59 2.14 -14.03
CA LEU A 174 -3.69 1.91 -15.47
C LEU A 174 -4.98 1.21 -15.86
N TYR A 175 -5.38 0.19 -15.11
CA TYR A 175 -6.66 -0.49 -15.31
C TYR A 175 -7.85 0.47 -15.16
N ARG A 176 -7.86 1.31 -14.11
CA ARG A 176 -8.90 2.33 -13.91
C ARG A 176 -8.93 3.37 -15.03
N LYS A 177 -7.78 3.71 -15.59
CA LYS A 177 -7.63 4.61 -16.76
C LYS A 177 -7.93 3.90 -18.07
N ARG A 178 -8.26 2.60 -18.06
CA ARG A 178 -8.50 1.77 -19.25
C ARG A 178 -7.31 1.75 -20.22
N LEU A 179 -6.10 1.75 -19.70
CA LEU A 179 -4.86 1.62 -20.47
C LEU A 179 -4.38 0.17 -20.58
N ILE A 180 -4.87 -0.72 -19.72
CA ILE A 180 -4.70 -2.18 -19.80
C ILE A 180 -6.08 -2.85 -19.75
N LYS A 181 -6.22 -3.98 -20.47
CA LYS A 181 -7.52 -4.64 -20.71
C LYS A 181 -8.10 -5.31 -19.47
N ILE A 182 -7.24 -6.00 -18.73
CA ILE A 182 -7.63 -6.81 -17.56
C ILE A 182 -7.00 -6.23 -16.30
N ASN A 183 -7.63 -6.46 -15.17
CA ASN A 183 -7.02 -6.19 -13.88
C ASN A 183 -6.02 -7.30 -13.53
N VAL A 184 -4.80 -7.21 -14.05
CA VAL A 184 -3.74 -8.21 -13.80
C VAL A 184 -3.50 -8.47 -12.31
N ASN A 185 -3.82 -7.50 -11.42
CA ASN A 185 -3.64 -7.66 -9.98
C ASN A 185 -4.47 -8.78 -9.35
N ASP A 186 -5.56 -9.19 -9.99
CA ASP A 186 -6.43 -10.27 -9.49
C ASP A 186 -5.73 -11.64 -9.56
N TYR A 187 -4.69 -11.74 -10.39
CA TYR A 187 -3.90 -12.95 -10.62
C TYR A 187 -2.47 -12.87 -10.05
N LEU A 188 -2.12 -11.74 -9.40
CA LEU A 188 -0.76 -11.51 -8.90
C LEU A 188 -0.65 -11.70 -7.39
N GLU A 189 0.24 -12.57 -6.97
CA GLU A 189 0.56 -12.78 -5.57
C GLU A 189 1.40 -11.63 -4.99
N LYS A 190 1.33 -11.47 -3.69
CA LYS A 190 2.21 -10.57 -2.94
C LYS A 190 3.62 -11.18 -2.81
N ILE A 191 4.60 -10.32 -2.57
CA ILE A 191 5.89 -10.76 -2.04
C ILE A 191 5.80 -10.65 -0.52
N GLU A 192 5.88 -11.79 0.17
CA GLU A 192 5.86 -11.83 1.62
C GLU A 192 7.10 -11.14 2.20
N THR A 193 6.88 -10.37 3.26
CA THR A 193 7.93 -9.66 3.98
C THR A 193 8.59 -10.55 5.03
N GLU A 194 9.86 -10.30 5.30
CA GLU A 194 10.57 -10.91 6.42
C GLU A 194 10.47 -10.01 7.65
N ASP A 195 10.20 -10.62 8.80
CA ASP A 195 10.27 -9.92 10.08
C ASP A 195 11.76 -9.71 10.44
N VAL A 196 12.23 -8.48 10.27
CA VAL A 196 13.59 -8.09 10.67
C VAL A 196 13.53 -7.49 12.06
N ILE A 197 14.17 -8.15 13.03
CA ILE A 197 14.40 -7.56 14.35
C ILE A 197 15.38 -6.41 14.16
N LYS A 198 14.95 -5.22 14.50
CA LYS A 198 15.76 -4.02 14.36
C LYS A 198 16.22 -3.58 15.74
N ASP A 199 17.45 -3.13 15.82
CA ASP A 199 18.10 -2.73 17.08
C ASP A 199 17.40 -1.59 17.82
N TYR A 200 17.45 -1.65 19.12
CA TYR A 200 17.05 -0.63 20.08
C TYR A 200 18.08 -0.57 21.21
N LEU A 201 18.04 0.49 22.00
CA LEU A 201 18.92 0.64 23.18
C LEU A 201 18.25 -0.02 24.41
N ASN A 202 18.99 -0.85 25.14
CA ASN A 202 18.58 -1.24 26.49
C ASN A 202 18.81 -0.08 27.47
N VAL A 203 18.47 -0.26 28.75
CA VAL A 203 18.56 0.81 29.77
C VAL A 203 19.99 1.24 29.99
N GLU A 204 20.93 0.28 30.07
CA GLU A 204 22.36 0.51 30.30
C GLU A 204 22.98 1.27 29.11
N GLU A 205 22.63 0.88 27.89
CA GLU A 205 23.09 1.55 26.68
C GLU A 205 22.52 2.98 26.56
N LEU A 206 21.28 3.20 27.00
CA LEU A 206 20.67 4.52 27.02
C LEU A 206 21.39 5.44 28.02
N PHE A 207 21.72 4.95 29.22
CA PHE A 207 22.52 5.69 30.18
C PHE A 207 23.94 5.98 29.66
N ALA A 208 24.63 4.98 29.13
CA ALA A 208 25.96 5.18 28.54
C ALA A 208 25.94 6.24 27.44
N LEU A 209 24.90 6.22 26.59
CA LEU A 209 24.72 7.21 25.53
C LEU A 209 24.45 8.61 26.12
N ALA A 210 23.65 8.69 27.18
CA ALA A 210 23.35 9.96 27.85
C ALA A 210 24.59 10.58 28.54
N GLU A 211 25.47 9.79 29.10
CA GLU A 211 26.72 10.27 29.71
C GLU A 211 27.78 10.63 28.68
N THR A 212 27.82 9.95 27.52
CA THR A 212 28.86 10.16 26.50
C THR A 212 28.77 11.56 25.88
N PRO A 213 29.88 12.34 25.86
CA PRO A 213 29.94 13.63 25.18
C PRO A 213 29.66 13.50 23.68
N CYS A 214 28.88 14.43 23.15
CA CYS A 214 28.58 14.50 21.70
C CYS A 214 29.11 15.79 21.11
N LYS A 215 29.86 15.71 19.99
CA LYS A 215 30.34 16.88 19.23
C LYS A 215 29.24 17.82 18.76
N LYS A 216 27.99 17.34 18.76
CA LYS A 216 26.82 18.09 18.38
C LYS A 216 25.79 18.03 19.52
N PRO A 217 25.83 18.96 20.49
CA PRO A 217 24.97 18.90 21.69
C PRO A 217 23.49 18.82 21.37
N VAL A 218 23.02 19.60 20.37
CA VAL A 218 21.60 19.58 19.96
C VAL A 218 21.17 18.21 19.38
N LEU A 219 22.07 17.47 18.72
CA LEU A 219 21.80 16.10 18.26
C LEU A 219 21.63 15.16 19.46
N LYS A 220 22.49 15.25 20.48
CA LYS A 220 22.38 14.47 21.71
C LYS A 220 21.03 14.71 22.40
N THR A 221 20.71 15.99 22.66
CA THR A 221 19.44 16.38 23.29
C THR A 221 18.23 15.88 22.47
N ALA A 222 18.23 16.05 21.17
CA ALA A 222 17.15 15.60 20.28
C ALA A 222 16.98 14.05 20.27
N SER A 223 18.10 13.34 20.30
CA SER A 223 18.10 11.87 20.34
C SER A 223 17.53 11.30 21.64
N LEU A 224 18.01 11.82 22.78
CA LEU A 224 17.52 11.44 24.10
C LEU A 224 16.05 11.85 24.29
N PHE A 225 15.68 13.03 23.83
CA PHE A 225 14.27 13.46 23.84
C PHE A 225 13.37 12.54 23.04
N SER A 226 13.83 12.04 21.88
CA SER A 226 13.11 11.03 21.11
C SER A 226 12.98 9.69 21.84
N CYS A 227 13.97 9.30 22.67
CA CYS A 227 13.87 8.12 23.53
C CYS A 227 12.82 8.30 24.65
N LEU A 228 12.58 9.53 25.11
CA LEU A 228 11.64 9.82 26.19
C LEU A 228 10.21 10.13 25.70
N THR A 229 10.06 10.53 24.43
CA THR A 229 8.76 11.00 23.89
C THR A 229 8.24 10.20 22.70
N SER A 230 9.03 9.30 22.17
CA SER A 230 8.74 8.57 20.93
C SER A 230 8.67 9.41 19.65
N LEU A 231 8.88 10.71 19.67
CA LEU A 231 8.77 11.58 18.49
C LEU A 231 9.67 11.14 17.33
N ARG A 232 9.16 11.19 16.11
CA ARG A 232 9.92 10.86 14.90
C ARG A 232 10.92 11.98 14.58
N LEU A 233 11.96 11.67 13.81
CA LEU A 233 12.92 12.68 13.36
C LEU A 233 12.27 13.90 12.67
N GLY A 234 11.21 13.66 11.87
CA GLY A 234 10.47 14.74 11.24
C GLY A 234 9.84 15.68 12.26
N ASP A 235 9.16 15.09 13.26
CA ASP A 235 8.49 15.81 14.34
C ASP A 235 9.52 16.58 15.19
N ILE A 236 10.65 15.97 15.53
CA ILE A 236 11.77 16.61 16.24
C ILE A 236 12.34 17.82 15.49
N LEU A 237 12.52 17.68 14.16
CA LEU A 237 13.07 18.77 13.35
C LEU A 237 12.13 19.97 13.20
N SER A 238 10.83 19.75 13.29
CA SER A 238 9.80 20.79 13.19
C SER A 238 9.29 21.31 14.52
N LEU A 239 9.48 20.57 15.62
CA LEU A 239 8.92 20.88 16.95
C LEU A 239 9.22 22.32 17.39
N ARG A 240 8.17 23.01 17.77
CA ARG A 240 8.24 24.40 18.26
C ARG A 240 7.90 24.47 19.73
N TRP A 241 8.42 25.46 20.42
CA TRP A 241 8.12 25.71 21.83
C TRP A 241 6.63 25.97 22.08
N GLU A 242 5.96 26.58 21.10
CA GLU A 242 4.54 26.89 21.15
C GLU A 242 3.63 25.63 21.09
N GLU A 243 4.18 24.50 20.63
CA GLU A 243 3.47 23.20 20.58
C GLU A 243 3.58 22.44 21.91
N ILE A 244 4.37 22.93 22.88
CA ILE A 244 4.46 22.38 24.21
C ILE A 244 3.47 23.11 25.12
N VAL A 245 2.32 22.48 25.33
CA VAL A 245 1.17 23.08 26.06
C VAL A 245 0.85 22.31 27.33
N ASP A 246 -0.06 22.86 28.14
CA ASP A 246 -0.55 22.16 29.32
C ASP A 246 -1.36 20.94 28.97
N PHE A 247 -1.10 19.83 29.66
CA PHE A 247 -1.84 18.58 29.47
C PHE A 247 -3.01 18.51 30.45
N ALA A 248 -4.18 18.12 30.00
CA ALA A 248 -5.40 18.11 30.82
C ALA A 248 -5.29 17.25 32.09
N ALA A 249 -4.48 16.18 32.05
CA ALA A 249 -4.22 15.31 33.20
C ALA A 249 -3.05 15.79 34.06
N GLY A 250 -2.54 17.02 33.86
CA GLY A 250 -1.40 17.60 34.54
C GLY A 250 -0.09 17.46 33.78
N GLY A 251 0.86 18.38 34.02
CA GLY A 251 2.13 18.44 33.33
C GLY A 251 2.02 19.06 31.92
N LYS A 252 2.96 18.72 31.04
CA LYS A 252 3.04 19.25 29.66
C LYS A 252 2.89 18.15 28.63
N CYS A 253 2.43 18.51 27.43
CA CYS A 253 2.37 17.62 26.27
C CYS A 253 2.85 18.35 25.01
N VAL A 254 3.32 17.58 24.04
CA VAL A 254 3.44 18.03 22.66
C VAL A 254 2.08 17.88 22.01
N HIS A 255 1.55 18.97 21.48
CA HIS A 255 0.34 19.00 20.71
C HIS A 255 0.70 19.32 19.24
N THR A 256 0.68 18.32 18.38
CA THR A 256 1.01 18.47 16.96
C THR A 256 -0.14 18.02 16.08
N ILE A 257 -0.24 18.66 14.91
CA ILE A 257 -1.18 18.25 13.87
C ILE A 257 -0.38 17.55 12.78
N CYS A 258 -0.62 16.28 12.57
CA CYS A 258 0.03 15.54 11.50
C CYS A 258 -0.40 16.09 10.13
N GLU A 259 0.51 16.71 9.38
CA GLU A 259 0.22 17.33 8.08
C GLU A 259 -0.45 16.38 7.07
N LYS A 260 -0.05 15.09 7.06
CA LYS A 260 -0.57 14.09 6.10
C LYS A 260 -1.96 13.60 6.43
N THR A 261 -2.31 13.51 7.71
CA THR A 261 -3.56 12.86 8.15
C THR A 261 -4.55 13.82 8.78
N LYS A 262 -4.13 15.06 9.04
CA LYS A 262 -4.90 16.08 9.76
C LYS A 262 -5.42 15.57 11.11
N THR A 263 -4.71 14.59 11.70
CA THR A 263 -5.00 14.07 13.05
C THR A 263 -4.19 14.84 14.07
N GLU A 264 -4.82 15.18 15.18
CA GLU A 264 -4.15 15.76 16.34
C GLU A 264 -3.48 14.63 17.11
N ASP A 265 -2.19 14.78 17.38
CA ASP A 265 -1.43 13.88 18.23
C ASP A 265 -1.04 14.63 19.51
N ILE A 266 -1.50 14.14 20.66
CA ILE A 266 -1.18 14.67 21.99
C ILE A 266 -0.25 13.66 22.67
N ILE A 267 1.00 14.08 22.89
CA ILE A 267 2.03 13.22 23.48
C ILE A 267 2.49 13.84 24.80
N PRO A 268 2.13 13.24 25.96
CA PRO A 268 2.60 13.69 27.27
C PRO A 268 4.13 13.70 27.34
N ILE A 269 4.70 14.70 28.00
CA ILE A 269 6.15 14.87 28.20
C ILE A 269 6.45 14.71 29.69
N SER A 270 7.44 13.89 30.05
CA SER A 270 7.92 13.78 31.43
C SER A 270 8.72 15.02 31.84
N ASP A 271 8.80 15.27 33.17
CA ASP A 271 9.60 16.35 33.73
C ASP A 271 11.08 16.22 33.35
N GLU A 272 11.60 14.99 33.29
CA GLU A 272 12.96 14.71 32.81
C GLU A 272 13.17 15.17 31.34
N ALA A 273 12.20 14.91 30.47
CA ALA A 273 12.28 15.34 29.06
C ALA A 273 12.17 16.87 28.95
N LEU A 274 11.37 17.53 29.79
CA LEU A 274 11.29 18.99 29.87
C LEU A 274 12.61 19.61 30.38
N GLN A 275 13.21 19.02 31.40
CA GLN A 275 14.51 19.39 31.91
C GLN A 275 15.61 19.25 30.84
N LEU A 276 15.63 18.12 30.10
CA LEU A 276 16.60 17.82 29.05
C LEU A 276 16.64 18.90 27.96
N ILE A 277 15.48 19.43 27.56
CA ILE A 277 15.38 20.51 26.57
C ILE A 277 15.50 21.91 27.21
N GLY A 278 15.59 22.01 28.53
CA GLY A 278 15.59 23.28 29.25
C GLY A 278 14.30 24.06 28.99
N TYR A 279 13.16 23.44 29.17
CA TYR A 279 11.87 24.06 28.87
C TYR A 279 11.69 25.38 29.64
N SER A 280 11.13 26.38 28.97
CA SER A 280 10.66 27.61 29.55
C SER A 280 9.47 28.16 28.76
N PRO A 281 8.41 28.63 29.40
CA PRO A 281 7.23 29.19 28.74
C PRO A 281 7.51 30.46 27.94
N LYS A 282 8.67 31.09 28.16
CA LYS A 282 9.12 32.30 27.46
C LYS A 282 9.82 32.00 26.12
N LYS A 283 10.28 30.76 25.90
CA LYS A 283 10.96 30.35 24.67
C LYS A 283 10.01 30.33 23.48
N ARG A 284 10.51 30.68 22.31
CA ARG A 284 9.77 30.71 21.04
C ARG A 284 10.61 30.11 19.93
N GLY A 285 9.94 29.69 18.86
CA GLY A 285 10.61 29.11 17.70
C GLY A 285 10.88 27.61 17.83
N ARG A 286 11.89 27.10 17.13
CA ARG A 286 12.21 25.66 17.14
C ARG A 286 12.88 25.23 18.44
N VAL A 287 12.45 24.09 18.99
CA VAL A 287 13.05 23.48 20.19
C VAL A 287 14.48 23.02 19.91
N PHE A 288 14.71 22.40 18.78
CA PHE A 288 16.03 21.88 18.35
C PHE A 288 16.61 22.72 17.22
N GLU A 289 16.76 24.02 17.49
CA GLU A 289 17.33 24.94 16.51
C GLU A 289 18.75 24.51 16.11
N GLY A 290 19.06 24.61 14.80
CA GLY A 290 20.36 24.22 14.25
C GLY A 290 20.54 22.71 14.02
N LEU A 291 19.60 21.85 14.46
CA LEU A 291 19.63 20.42 14.15
C LEU A 291 19.51 20.17 12.65
N LYS A 292 20.48 19.47 12.07
CA LYS A 292 20.49 19.11 10.64
C LYS A 292 20.17 17.64 10.42
N ARG A 293 19.31 17.34 9.45
CA ARG A 293 18.97 15.96 9.07
C ARG A 293 20.19 15.11 8.71
N SER A 294 21.23 15.71 8.13
CA SER A 294 22.48 15.01 7.80
C SER A 294 23.27 14.51 9.03
N TRP A 295 23.05 15.11 10.21
CA TRP A 295 23.75 14.71 11.43
C TRP A 295 23.29 13.34 11.98
N VAL A 296 22.12 12.85 11.59
CA VAL A 296 21.67 11.49 11.94
C VAL A 296 22.38 10.39 11.13
N GLN A 297 23.28 10.76 10.25
CA GLN A 297 24.17 9.85 9.52
C GLN A 297 25.49 9.66 10.29
N GLN A 298 26.58 10.22 9.77
CA GLN A 298 27.91 10.00 10.33
C GLN A 298 28.11 10.57 11.75
N PRO A 299 27.71 11.82 12.08
CA PRO A 299 27.88 12.35 13.43
C PRO A 299 27.21 11.51 14.54
N MET A 300 26.01 11.03 14.27
CA MET A 300 25.28 10.15 15.22
C MET A 300 25.95 8.80 15.38
N LYS A 301 26.44 8.20 14.30
CA LYS A 301 27.17 6.91 14.35
C LYS A 301 28.47 7.02 15.15
N GLU A 302 29.21 8.11 14.98
CA GLU A 302 30.43 8.37 15.74
C GLU A 302 30.12 8.49 17.24
N TRP A 303 29.10 9.25 17.62
CA TRP A 303 28.69 9.40 19.01
C TRP A 303 28.23 8.07 19.63
N ILE A 304 27.39 7.29 18.94
CA ILE A 304 26.94 5.97 19.40
C ILE A 304 28.14 5.02 19.63
N ARG A 305 29.09 5.02 18.69
CA ARG A 305 30.31 4.20 18.81
C ARG A 305 31.17 4.67 20.00
N SER A 306 31.27 5.97 20.25
CA SER A 306 32.01 6.51 21.40
C SER A 306 31.38 6.11 22.74
N ALA A 307 30.08 5.80 22.75
CA ALA A 307 29.37 5.25 23.91
C ALA A 307 29.56 3.73 24.07
N GLY A 308 30.42 3.09 23.26
CA GLY A 308 30.67 1.62 23.33
C GLY A 308 29.54 0.78 22.71
N ILE A 309 28.55 1.40 22.03
CA ILE A 309 27.39 0.70 21.47
C ILE A 309 27.74 0.17 20.08
N THR A 310 27.70 -1.16 19.92
CA THR A 310 28.00 -1.86 18.66
C THR A 310 26.78 -2.09 17.76
N LYS A 311 25.56 -1.94 18.31
CA LYS A 311 24.31 -2.11 17.60
C LYS A 311 24.14 -1.09 16.48
N HIS A 312 23.38 -1.46 15.43
CA HIS A 312 23.04 -0.56 14.34
C HIS A 312 21.88 0.36 14.71
N ILE A 313 22.17 1.42 15.49
CA ILE A 313 21.19 2.40 15.92
C ILE A 313 20.99 3.48 14.86
N THR A 314 19.76 3.69 14.49
CA THR A 314 19.28 4.78 13.64
C THR A 314 18.43 5.73 14.48
N PHE A 315 18.11 6.94 13.98
CA PHE A 315 17.22 7.83 14.74
C PHE A 315 15.86 7.19 15.03
N HIS A 316 15.37 6.33 14.14
CA HIS A 316 14.13 5.57 14.40
C HIS A 316 14.29 4.50 15.51
N SER A 317 15.50 4.08 15.81
CA SER A 317 15.76 3.16 16.93
C SER A 317 15.46 3.80 18.29
N TYR A 318 15.60 5.12 18.45
CA TYR A 318 15.22 5.84 19.68
C TYR A 318 13.72 5.70 19.98
N ARG A 319 12.88 5.83 18.97
CA ARG A 319 11.45 5.59 19.11
C ARG A 319 11.12 4.13 19.44
N ARG A 320 11.92 3.17 18.95
CA ARG A 320 11.78 1.76 19.37
C ARG A 320 12.23 1.55 20.79
N THR A 321 13.33 2.18 21.19
CA THR A 321 13.80 2.20 22.57
C THR A 321 12.67 2.63 23.50
N PHE A 322 12.01 3.75 23.23
CA PHE A 322 10.84 4.18 23.97
C PHE A 322 9.79 3.06 24.10
N ALA A 323 9.31 2.52 22.98
CA ALA A 323 8.25 1.52 22.98
C ALA A 323 8.63 0.24 23.73
N THR A 324 9.88 -0.22 23.54
CA THR A 324 10.36 -1.46 24.16
C THR A 324 10.56 -1.28 25.66
N LEU A 325 11.14 -0.16 26.10
CA LEU A 325 11.34 0.13 27.54
C LEU A 325 10.01 0.38 28.24
N GLN A 326 9.06 1.08 27.63
CA GLN A 326 7.71 1.24 28.18
C GLN A 326 7.01 -0.12 28.33
N GLY A 327 7.11 -0.98 27.32
CA GLY A 327 6.57 -2.34 27.42
C GLY A 327 7.24 -3.18 28.51
N ALA A 328 8.58 -3.05 28.67
CA ALA A 328 9.32 -3.70 29.74
C ALA A 328 8.90 -3.19 31.13
N ALA A 329 8.58 -1.91 31.24
CA ALA A 329 8.05 -1.29 32.49
C ALA A 329 6.57 -1.64 32.77
N GLY A 330 5.91 -2.45 31.92
CA GLY A 330 4.54 -2.89 32.14
C GLY A 330 3.47 -1.94 31.60
N THR A 331 3.84 -0.90 30.83
CA THR A 331 2.87 0.01 30.22
C THR A 331 1.99 -0.75 29.23
N ASP A 332 0.68 -0.53 29.30
CA ASP A 332 -0.29 -1.14 28.40
C ASP A 332 -0.02 -0.81 26.94
N ILE A 333 -0.20 -1.79 26.07
CA ILE A 333 0.10 -1.67 24.62
C ILE A 333 -0.74 -0.60 23.93
N ARG A 334 -1.97 -0.35 24.36
CA ARG A 334 -2.84 0.69 23.78
C ARG A 334 -2.33 2.08 24.18
N THR A 335 -1.85 2.22 25.41
CA THR A 335 -1.20 3.43 25.89
C THR A 335 0.06 3.71 25.07
N ILE A 336 0.94 2.70 24.87
CA ILE A 336 2.12 2.83 24.02
C ILE A 336 1.72 3.16 22.57
N GLN A 337 0.69 2.52 22.01
CA GLN A 337 0.16 2.81 20.68
C GLN A 337 -0.25 4.29 20.56
N SER A 338 -0.98 4.80 21.54
CA SER A 338 -1.42 6.20 21.59
C SER A 338 -0.23 7.14 21.65
N MET A 339 0.72 6.94 22.57
CA MET A 339 1.93 7.74 22.73
C MET A 339 2.82 7.73 21.47
N MET A 340 2.77 6.64 20.69
CA MET A 340 3.48 6.54 19.42
C MET A 340 2.66 7.07 18.22
N ALA A 341 1.44 7.52 18.40
CA ALA A 341 0.54 7.91 17.31
C ALA A 341 0.51 6.84 16.19
N HIS A 342 0.35 5.56 16.56
CA HIS A 342 0.23 4.46 15.61
C HIS A 342 -1.23 4.18 15.28
N LYS A 343 -1.60 4.24 14.01
CA LYS A 343 -2.96 3.93 13.54
C LYS A 343 -3.38 2.48 13.77
N SER A 344 -2.41 1.56 13.81
CA SER A 344 -2.68 0.13 14.01
C SER A 344 -1.88 -0.42 15.19
N ILE A 345 -2.55 -1.16 16.06
CA ILE A 345 -1.93 -1.86 17.19
C ILE A 345 -0.87 -2.87 16.74
N THR A 346 -1.05 -3.48 15.56
CA THR A 346 -0.10 -4.43 14.97
C THR A 346 1.28 -3.81 14.78
N THR A 347 1.35 -2.50 14.54
CA THR A 347 2.62 -1.77 14.45
C THR A 347 3.33 -1.71 15.80
N THR A 348 2.58 -1.55 16.91
CA THR A 348 3.11 -1.49 18.26
C THR A 348 3.47 -2.88 18.79
N GLN A 349 2.71 -3.92 18.46
CA GLN A 349 2.96 -5.32 18.86
C GLN A 349 4.35 -5.83 18.46
N ARG A 350 4.94 -5.30 17.38
CA ARG A 350 6.30 -5.66 16.95
C ARG A 350 7.37 -5.33 18.00
N TYR A 351 7.13 -4.35 18.86
CA TYR A 351 8.04 -3.97 19.93
C TYR A 351 7.85 -4.82 21.19
N MET A 352 6.64 -5.37 21.40
CA MET A 352 6.30 -6.20 22.54
C MET A 352 6.85 -7.62 22.47
N LYS A 353 7.18 -8.13 21.29
CA LYS A 353 7.74 -9.48 21.09
C LYS A 353 9.12 -9.69 21.75
N VAL A 354 9.78 -8.61 22.20
CA VAL A 354 11.17 -8.63 22.67
C VAL A 354 11.29 -8.74 24.18
N VAL A 355 10.19 -8.64 24.94
CA VAL A 355 10.23 -8.50 26.41
C VAL A 355 9.82 -9.79 27.12
N ASP A 356 10.78 -10.74 27.26
CA ASP A 356 10.55 -11.98 27.99
C ASP A 356 10.47 -11.82 29.52
N SER A 357 11.02 -10.73 30.07
CA SER A 357 10.92 -10.42 31.51
C SER A 357 9.47 -10.30 32.00
N ASN A 358 8.59 -9.69 31.19
CA ASN A 358 7.18 -9.53 31.53
C ASN A 358 6.42 -10.86 31.59
N LYS A 359 6.85 -11.88 30.83
CA LYS A 359 6.24 -13.22 30.90
C LYS A 359 6.52 -13.88 32.24
N ARG A 360 7.73 -13.73 32.74
CA ARG A 360 8.14 -14.25 34.09
C ARG A 360 7.38 -13.55 35.16
N GLU A 361 7.29 -12.21 35.14
CA GLU A 361 6.53 -11.44 36.12
C GLU A 361 5.03 -11.79 36.06
N ALA A 362 4.44 -11.87 34.87
CA ALA A 362 3.05 -12.25 34.71
C ALA A 362 2.76 -13.67 35.27
N SER A 363 3.69 -14.61 35.15
CA SER A 363 3.53 -15.97 35.68
C SER A 363 3.45 -16.01 37.20
N THR A 364 3.99 -14.98 37.89
CA THR A 364 3.97 -14.88 39.37
C THR A 364 2.78 -14.07 39.90
N LYS A 365 2.02 -13.38 39.08
CA LYS A 365 0.87 -12.54 39.47
C LYS A 365 -0.33 -13.35 39.95
N ILE A 366 -0.47 -14.57 39.47
CA ILE A 366 -1.55 -15.49 39.86
C ILE A 366 -0.96 -16.46 40.91
N THR A 367 -1.49 -16.46 42.11
CA THR A 367 -1.09 -17.36 43.20
C THR A 367 -2.31 -18.02 43.84
N LEU A 368 -2.17 -19.30 44.17
CA LEU A 368 -3.17 -20.04 44.94
C LEU A 368 -3.05 -19.79 46.45
N LYS A 369 -1.98 -19.08 46.90
CA LYS A 369 -1.81 -18.70 48.28
C LYS A 369 -2.66 -17.48 48.59
N ARG A 370 -3.53 -17.56 49.61
CA ARG A 370 -4.21 -16.39 50.14
C ARG A 370 -3.17 -15.43 50.70
N LYS A 371 -3.22 -14.16 50.33
CA LYS A 371 -2.46 -13.11 51.03
C LYS A 371 -3.04 -13.05 52.43
N GLY A 372 -2.26 -13.43 53.42
CA GLY A 372 -2.58 -13.23 54.81
C GLY A 372 -2.61 -11.74 55.17
#